data_c3bd34dea4ae2445e545542d4f879948
#
_entry.id   c3bd34dea4ae2445e545542d4f879948
#
_cell.length_a   1.000
_cell.length_b   1.000
_cell.length_c   1.000
_cell.angle_alpha   90.00
_cell.angle_beta   90.00
_cell.angle_gamma   90.00
#
_symmetry.space_group_name_H-M   'P 1'
#
loop_
_entity.id
_entity.type
_entity.pdbx_description
1 polymer ?
#
loop_
_entity_poly.entity_id
_entity_poly.type
_entity_poly.pdbx_seq_one_letter_code
_entity_poly.pdbx_strand_id
1 'polypeptide(L)'
;GLFCERIFGPTKDWECHCGKYKKIRNKGVVCDKCGVEVTKASVRRERMGHIELAAPVSHIWYFKGIPSRMGLILDMSPKALEKVLYFASFVVLDPGTTNLSKKDVISDAEYRRVTEEYRNSDEGLGNFRVGMGAEAIKELLAEIDLEAEAEELKKSLKNASGQKKARNIKRLEVVEAFRLSGNRPEWMVLDAVPVIPPDIRPMVQLDGGRFATSDLNDLYRRIINRNNRLKRLLELGAPDIIIRNEKRMLQEAVDALIDNGRRGRPVTGPGNRALKSLSDMLKGKQGRFRQNLLGKRVDYSGRSVIVVGPELKIYQCGLPKEMAIELFKPFVMKELVANGLAHNIKSAKKMVEKLQPEVWDVLEDVIKEHPVMLNRAPTLHRLGIQAFEPTLVEGKAIKLHPLVCTAFNADFDGDQMAVHLPLSQEAQAECRFLLLSPNNLLKPSDGAPVAVPSQDMVLGIYYLTMEKEGAKGEGKCFKSENEAYLAYENKVITLHSRIKVKRRGMRPDGTMGSRIIDCTMGRLLFNEIILQDLGFVDRSDPDNFLKLEVDFQCGKKQLKQILDRCISVHGTTKTAEVLDN
;
A
#
# COMPACT_ATOMS: atom_id res chain seq x y z
N GLY A 1 20.41 17.03 -25.39
CA GLY A 1 20.68 15.82 -24.60
C GLY A 1 19.58 15.51 -23.61
N LEU A 2 19.67 14.40 -22.94
CA LEU A 2 18.65 13.89 -21.99
C LEU A 2 18.37 14.81 -20.79
N PHE A 3 19.28 15.73 -20.48
CA PHE A 3 19.16 16.71 -19.38
C PHE A 3 19.16 18.16 -19.87
N CYS A 4 18.82 18.38 -21.15
CA CYS A 4 18.89 19.71 -21.78
C CYS A 4 17.96 20.71 -21.10
N GLU A 5 18.50 21.84 -20.66
CA GLU A 5 17.73 22.92 -20.04
C GLU A 5 16.82 23.66 -21.02
N ARG A 6 17.15 23.67 -22.31
CA ARG A 6 16.29 24.29 -23.34
C ARG A 6 14.99 23.51 -23.52
N ILE A 7 15.05 22.18 -23.45
CA ILE A 7 13.89 21.29 -23.63
C ILE A 7 13.10 21.19 -22.33
N PHE A 8 13.78 20.88 -21.22
CA PHE A 8 13.15 20.50 -19.95
C PHE A 8 13.03 21.63 -18.94
N GLY A 9 13.68 22.77 -19.19
CA GLY A 9 13.66 23.92 -18.31
C GLY A 9 14.90 24.05 -17.43
N PRO A 10 15.01 25.18 -16.70
CA PRO A 10 16.20 25.54 -15.94
C PRO A 10 16.39 24.66 -14.70
N THR A 11 17.63 24.54 -14.24
CA THR A 11 17.97 23.80 -13.00
C THR A 11 17.77 24.65 -11.75
N LYS A 12 17.77 25.97 -11.86
CA LYS A 12 17.52 26.91 -10.77
C LYS A 12 16.29 27.76 -11.04
N ASP A 13 15.54 28.05 -9.97
CA ASP A 13 14.33 28.87 -10.07
C ASP A 13 14.67 30.29 -10.62
N TRP A 14 13.90 30.69 -11.64
CA TRP A 14 13.95 32.04 -12.22
C TRP A 14 15.34 32.48 -12.71
N GLU A 15 16.15 31.52 -13.15
CA GLU A 15 17.50 31.78 -13.67
C GLU A 15 17.75 31.01 -14.96
N CYS A 16 18.25 31.66 -16.01
CA CYS A 16 18.69 30.97 -17.22
C CYS A 16 20.09 30.35 -17.01
N HIS A 17 20.49 29.42 -17.88
CA HIS A 17 21.77 28.71 -17.76
C HIS A 17 22.99 29.62 -17.69
N CYS A 18 23.04 30.65 -18.54
CA CYS A 18 24.17 31.60 -18.59
C CYS A 18 24.12 32.69 -17.51
N GLY A 19 23.04 32.77 -16.72
CA GLY A 19 22.89 33.76 -15.67
C GLY A 19 22.56 35.20 -16.13
N LYS A 20 22.32 35.43 -17.44
CA LYS A 20 21.95 36.76 -17.98
C LYS A 20 20.64 37.28 -17.40
N TYR A 21 19.62 36.40 -17.34
CA TYR A 21 18.33 36.70 -16.76
C TYR A 21 18.18 35.99 -15.42
N LYS A 22 17.95 36.76 -14.38
CA LYS A 22 17.73 36.30 -13.00
C LYS A 22 16.50 37.00 -12.43
N LYS A 23 15.89 36.39 -11.43
CA LYS A 23 14.73 36.87 -10.68
C LYS A 23 13.41 36.78 -11.45
N ILE A 24 12.33 36.76 -10.66
CA ILE A 24 10.94 36.53 -11.09
C ILE A 24 10.41 37.59 -12.09
N ARG A 25 10.97 38.79 -12.08
CA ARG A 25 10.60 39.85 -13.04
C ARG A 25 10.79 39.47 -14.50
N ASN A 26 11.69 38.52 -14.78
CA ASN A 26 11.99 38.04 -16.12
C ASN A 26 11.22 36.74 -16.45
N LYS A 27 10.15 36.45 -15.73
CA LYS A 27 9.32 35.24 -15.92
C LYS A 27 8.89 35.10 -17.40
N GLY A 28 9.08 33.88 -17.95
CA GLY A 28 8.66 33.55 -19.30
C GLY A 28 9.59 34.03 -20.42
N VAL A 29 10.66 34.77 -20.11
CA VAL A 29 11.64 35.22 -21.09
C VAL A 29 12.54 34.06 -21.51
N VAL A 30 12.65 33.83 -22.80
CA VAL A 30 13.62 32.88 -23.37
C VAL A 30 14.94 33.62 -23.60
N CYS A 31 16.02 33.15 -22.97
CA CYS A 31 17.31 33.78 -23.10
C CYS A 31 17.84 33.70 -24.54
N ASP A 32 18.18 34.83 -25.12
CA ASP A 32 18.78 34.96 -26.46
C ASP A 32 20.16 34.30 -26.58
N LYS A 33 20.91 34.22 -25.47
CA LYS A 33 22.25 33.64 -25.44
C LYS A 33 22.23 32.12 -25.25
N CYS A 34 21.51 31.62 -24.26
CA CYS A 34 21.51 30.19 -23.92
C CYS A 34 20.22 29.44 -24.33
N GLY A 35 19.16 30.17 -24.72
CA GLY A 35 17.88 29.59 -25.16
C GLY A 35 17.05 28.97 -24.05
N VAL A 36 17.43 29.16 -22.78
CA VAL A 36 16.70 28.61 -21.62
C VAL A 36 15.61 29.59 -21.18
N GLU A 37 14.40 29.09 -20.98
CA GLU A 37 13.28 29.87 -20.48
C GLU A 37 13.42 30.12 -18.97
N VAL A 38 13.14 31.36 -18.54
CA VAL A 38 13.17 31.74 -17.12
C VAL A 38 11.86 31.31 -16.45
N THR A 39 11.87 30.15 -15.79
CA THR A 39 10.73 29.54 -15.07
C THR A 39 11.20 28.90 -13.77
N LYS A 40 10.28 28.32 -13.03
CA LYS A 40 10.61 27.49 -11.87
C LYS A 40 11.34 26.21 -12.30
N ALA A 41 12.29 25.76 -11.51
CA ALA A 41 12.97 24.48 -11.73
C ALA A 41 12.03 23.27 -11.67
N SER A 42 10.87 23.40 -11.02
CA SER A 42 9.84 22.34 -10.94
C SER A 42 9.31 21.88 -12.30
N VAL A 43 9.42 22.69 -13.35
CA VAL A 43 9.03 22.29 -14.72
C VAL A 43 9.85 21.12 -15.25
N ARG A 44 11.03 20.86 -14.70
CA ARG A 44 11.84 19.67 -15.01
C ARG A 44 11.22 18.35 -14.56
N ARG A 45 10.16 18.38 -13.76
CA ARG A 45 9.33 17.21 -13.42
C ARG A 45 8.16 17.00 -14.37
N GLU A 46 7.79 17.99 -15.16
CA GLU A 46 6.56 18.05 -15.93
C GLU A 46 6.81 17.98 -17.43
N ARG A 47 7.85 18.67 -17.93
CA ARG A 47 8.14 18.76 -19.35
C ARG A 47 8.68 17.46 -19.90
N MET A 48 8.03 16.98 -20.96
CA MET A 48 8.44 15.79 -21.70
C MET A 48 9.19 16.20 -22.96
N GLY A 49 10.16 15.37 -23.34
CA GLY A 49 10.81 15.43 -24.66
C GLY A 49 10.41 14.24 -25.53
N HIS A 50 11.01 14.14 -26.70
CA HIS A 50 10.85 13.00 -27.57
C HIS A 50 12.12 12.70 -28.37
N ILE A 51 12.22 11.48 -28.88
CA ILE A 51 13.28 11.03 -29.78
C ILE A 51 12.60 10.61 -31.08
N GLU A 52 12.84 11.37 -32.16
CA GLU A 52 12.38 10.97 -33.49
C GLU A 52 13.16 9.76 -33.98
N LEU A 53 12.46 8.68 -34.29
CA LEU A 53 13.06 7.44 -34.73
C LEU A 53 13.36 7.48 -36.24
N ALA A 54 14.50 6.93 -36.63
CA ALA A 54 14.88 6.79 -38.03
C ALA A 54 14.03 5.74 -38.76
N ALA A 55 13.44 4.79 -38.02
CA ALA A 55 12.50 3.80 -38.52
C ALA A 55 11.39 3.58 -37.50
N PRO A 56 10.15 3.33 -37.90
CA PRO A 56 9.06 3.02 -36.99
C PRO A 56 9.37 1.78 -36.14
N VAL A 57 8.88 1.78 -34.90
CA VAL A 57 9.09 0.72 -33.92
C VAL A 57 7.74 0.29 -33.34
N SER A 58 7.49 -1.01 -33.26
CA SER A 58 6.27 -1.55 -32.66
C SER A 58 6.30 -1.42 -31.15
N HIS A 59 5.17 -1.06 -30.55
CA HIS A 59 5.01 -1.01 -29.10
C HIS A 59 4.82 -2.43 -28.55
N ILE A 60 5.72 -2.86 -27.68
CA ILE A 60 5.76 -4.24 -27.16
C ILE A 60 4.49 -4.65 -26.38
N TRP A 61 3.80 -3.74 -25.75
CA TRP A 61 2.57 -4.06 -25.01
C TRP A 61 1.46 -4.54 -25.93
N TYR A 62 1.32 -3.95 -27.11
CA TYR A 62 0.29 -4.33 -28.08
C TYR A 62 0.66 -5.58 -28.87
N PHE A 63 1.96 -5.86 -28.96
CA PHE A 63 2.47 -7.06 -29.62
C PHE A 63 2.53 -8.28 -28.68
N LYS A 64 3.19 -8.17 -27.53
CA LYS A 64 3.40 -9.28 -26.56
C LYS A 64 2.33 -9.35 -25.45
N GLY A 65 1.25 -8.61 -25.54
CA GLY A 65 0.10 -8.77 -24.66
C GLY A 65 -0.55 -10.15 -24.82
N ILE A 66 -1.31 -10.57 -23.84
CA ILE A 66 -2.11 -11.80 -23.88
C ILE A 66 -3.58 -11.42 -23.69
N PRO A 67 -4.41 -11.45 -24.75
CA PRO A 67 -4.05 -11.71 -26.15
C PRO A 67 -3.32 -10.52 -26.82
N SER A 68 -2.55 -10.80 -27.90
CA SER A 68 -1.91 -9.75 -28.70
C SER A 68 -2.95 -8.91 -29.42
N ARG A 69 -3.03 -7.61 -29.08
CA ARG A 69 -3.98 -6.68 -29.71
C ARG A 69 -3.68 -6.48 -31.18
N MET A 70 -2.41 -6.32 -31.53
CA MET A 70 -1.93 -6.21 -32.90
C MET A 70 -2.22 -7.47 -33.71
N GLY A 71 -1.98 -8.64 -33.12
CA GLY A 71 -2.29 -9.92 -33.78
C GLY A 71 -3.78 -10.14 -33.99
N LEU A 72 -4.65 -9.70 -33.08
CA LEU A 72 -6.12 -9.82 -33.25
C LEU A 72 -6.66 -8.90 -34.35
N ILE A 73 -6.18 -7.67 -34.42
CA ILE A 73 -6.61 -6.73 -35.48
C ILE A 73 -6.16 -7.19 -36.85
N LEU A 74 -4.90 -7.59 -37.01
CA LEU A 74 -4.35 -8.06 -38.28
C LEU A 74 -4.80 -9.46 -38.66
N ASP A 75 -5.42 -10.20 -37.74
CA ASP A 75 -5.72 -11.63 -37.89
C ASP A 75 -4.47 -12.50 -38.13
N MET A 76 -3.35 -12.12 -37.55
CA MET A 76 -2.08 -12.83 -37.65
C MET A 76 -1.75 -13.55 -36.35
N SER A 77 -1.07 -14.70 -36.45
CA SER A 77 -0.58 -15.40 -35.25
C SER A 77 0.57 -14.61 -34.60
N PRO A 78 0.69 -14.62 -33.25
CA PRO A 78 1.79 -13.94 -32.56
C PRO A 78 3.18 -14.38 -33.04
N LYS A 79 3.35 -15.65 -33.42
CA LYS A 79 4.61 -16.17 -33.95
C LYS A 79 4.95 -15.61 -35.32
N ALA A 80 3.95 -15.50 -36.20
CA ALA A 80 4.13 -14.90 -37.52
C ALA A 80 4.48 -13.42 -37.40
N LEU A 81 3.74 -12.69 -36.57
CA LEU A 81 3.97 -11.28 -36.31
C LEU A 81 5.37 -11.03 -35.69
N GLU A 82 5.85 -11.89 -34.79
CA GLU A 82 7.19 -11.81 -34.23
C GLU A 82 8.29 -11.94 -35.29
N LYS A 83 8.14 -12.90 -36.23
CA LYS A 83 9.11 -13.07 -37.32
C LYS A 83 9.22 -11.83 -38.20
N VAL A 84 8.10 -11.17 -38.49
CA VAL A 84 8.09 -9.95 -39.28
C VAL A 84 8.69 -8.77 -38.52
N LEU A 85 8.26 -8.52 -37.31
CA LEU A 85 8.70 -7.38 -36.52
C LEU A 85 10.20 -7.40 -36.21
N TYR A 86 10.80 -8.58 -36.06
CA TYR A 86 12.22 -8.75 -35.75
C TYR A 86 13.06 -9.15 -36.96
N PHE A 87 12.59 -8.84 -38.17
CA PHE A 87 13.34 -8.97 -39.42
C PHE A 87 13.80 -10.39 -39.76
N ALA A 88 13.04 -11.41 -39.34
CA ALA A 88 13.30 -12.80 -39.68
C ALA A 88 12.57 -13.28 -40.92
N SER A 89 11.47 -12.63 -41.31
CA SER A 89 10.64 -12.98 -42.46
C SER A 89 9.97 -11.75 -43.07
N PHE A 90 9.60 -11.84 -44.34
CA PHE A 90 8.80 -10.82 -45.01
C PHE A 90 7.31 -11.03 -44.76
N VAL A 91 6.54 -9.97 -44.86
CA VAL A 91 5.08 -10.00 -44.95
C VAL A 91 4.66 -9.45 -46.32
N VAL A 92 3.70 -10.10 -46.95
CA VAL A 92 3.13 -9.66 -48.23
C VAL A 92 2.19 -8.47 -47.99
N LEU A 93 2.56 -7.32 -48.52
CA LEU A 93 1.77 -6.08 -48.48
C LEU A 93 0.74 -6.06 -49.63
N ASP A 94 1.21 -6.32 -50.83
CA ASP A 94 0.41 -6.47 -52.02
C ASP A 94 0.82 -7.76 -52.75
N PRO A 95 -0.09 -8.71 -52.99
CA PRO A 95 0.23 -9.96 -53.67
C PRO A 95 0.48 -9.80 -55.17
N GLY A 96 0.05 -8.68 -55.81
CA GLY A 96 0.16 -8.49 -57.25
C GLY A 96 -0.47 -9.65 -58.04
N THR A 97 0.28 -10.19 -58.97
CA THR A 97 -0.11 -11.35 -59.80
C THR A 97 0.30 -12.70 -59.21
N THR A 98 0.92 -12.71 -58.04
CA THR A 98 1.46 -13.92 -57.40
C THR A 98 0.35 -14.77 -56.74
N ASN A 99 0.62 -16.06 -56.52
CA ASN A 99 -0.28 -16.99 -55.82
C ASN A 99 -0.33 -16.81 -54.31
N LEU A 100 0.30 -15.75 -53.77
CA LEU A 100 0.32 -15.43 -52.37
C LEU A 100 -0.90 -14.61 -51.95
N SER A 101 -1.26 -14.71 -50.70
CA SER A 101 -2.31 -13.88 -50.12
C SER A 101 -1.72 -12.69 -49.34
N LYS A 102 -2.48 -11.60 -49.27
CA LYS A 102 -2.12 -10.45 -48.40
C LYS A 102 -1.95 -10.91 -46.97
N LYS A 103 -0.94 -10.40 -46.28
CA LYS A 103 -0.53 -10.77 -44.91
C LYS A 103 0.18 -12.12 -44.77
N ASP A 104 0.45 -12.83 -45.86
CA ASP A 104 1.27 -14.05 -45.81
C ASP A 104 2.69 -13.72 -45.35
N VAL A 105 3.27 -14.61 -44.53
CA VAL A 105 4.64 -14.46 -44.02
C VAL A 105 5.54 -15.44 -44.75
N ILE A 106 6.48 -14.91 -45.53
CA ILE A 106 7.41 -15.66 -46.36
C ILE A 106 8.86 -15.51 -45.93
N SER A 107 9.66 -16.54 -46.11
CA SER A 107 11.10 -16.52 -45.85
C SER A 107 11.90 -15.82 -46.96
N ASP A 108 13.14 -15.44 -46.71
CA ASP A 108 14.06 -14.89 -47.71
C ASP A 108 14.21 -15.81 -48.91
N ALA A 109 14.25 -17.12 -48.71
CA ALA A 109 14.37 -18.11 -49.79
C ALA A 109 13.10 -18.16 -50.65
N GLU A 110 11.94 -18.14 -50.04
CA GLU A 110 10.64 -18.09 -50.73
C GLU A 110 10.46 -16.78 -51.50
N TYR A 111 10.84 -15.66 -50.92
CA TYR A 111 10.82 -14.36 -51.59
C TYR A 111 11.65 -14.36 -52.85
N ARG A 112 12.89 -14.87 -52.78
CA ARG A 112 13.76 -14.99 -53.97
C ARG A 112 13.15 -15.92 -55.04
N ARG A 113 12.66 -17.09 -54.65
CA ARG A 113 12.01 -18.04 -55.53
C ARG A 113 10.82 -17.42 -56.26
N VAL A 114 9.90 -16.79 -55.54
CA VAL A 114 8.73 -16.12 -56.11
C VAL A 114 9.16 -14.98 -57.04
N THR A 115 10.15 -14.19 -56.65
CA THR A 115 10.64 -13.08 -57.46
C THR A 115 11.28 -13.58 -58.77
N GLU A 116 12.03 -14.69 -58.76
CA GLU A 116 12.62 -15.29 -59.93
C GLU A 116 11.58 -15.95 -60.83
N GLU A 117 10.62 -16.68 -60.26
CA GLU A 117 9.54 -17.36 -61.00
C GLU A 117 8.66 -16.39 -61.80
N TYR A 118 8.17 -15.35 -61.13
CA TYR A 118 7.28 -14.36 -61.77
C TYR A 118 8.04 -13.32 -62.59
N ARG A 119 9.32 -13.09 -62.37
CA ARG A 119 10.15 -12.21 -63.20
C ARG A 119 10.37 -12.80 -64.60
N ASN A 120 10.37 -14.12 -64.71
CA ASN A 120 10.57 -14.88 -65.96
C ASN A 120 9.25 -15.31 -66.54
N SER A 121 8.11 -15.00 -65.97
CA SER A 121 6.77 -15.29 -66.52
C SER A 121 6.24 -14.13 -67.38
N ASP A 122 5.36 -14.43 -68.36
CA ASP A 122 4.72 -13.44 -69.23
C ASP A 122 3.81 -12.47 -68.45
N GLU A 123 3.33 -12.85 -67.28
CA GLU A 123 2.45 -12.05 -66.41
C GLU A 123 3.22 -11.01 -65.56
N GLY A 124 4.54 -11.18 -65.36
CA GLY A 124 5.36 -10.32 -64.55
C GLY A 124 4.95 -10.31 -63.06
N LEU A 125 5.59 -9.48 -62.26
CA LEU A 125 5.34 -9.35 -60.80
C LEU A 125 4.12 -8.44 -60.47
N GLY A 126 3.61 -7.68 -61.43
CA GLY A 126 2.58 -6.67 -61.19
C GLY A 126 3.00 -5.71 -60.06
N ASN A 127 2.08 -5.46 -59.12
CA ASN A 127 2.31 -4.60 -57.96
C ASN A 127 2.83 -5.38 -56.72
N PHE A 128 3.48 -6.54 -56.91
CA PHE A 128 3.96 -7.35 -55.82
C PHE A 128 4.89 -6.57 -54.89
N ARG A 129 4.46 -6.42 -53.65
CA ARG A 129 5.21 -5.70 -52.60
C ARG A 129 5.29 -6.54 -51.32
N VAL A 130 6.46 -6.57 -50.75
CA VAL A 130 6.72 -7.20 -49.47
C VAL A 130 7.43 -6.21 -48.56
N GLY A 131 7.29 -6.40 -47.28
CA GLY A 131 7.97 -5.56 -46.30
C GLY A 131 8.43 -6.35 -45.09
N MET A 132 9.29 -5.74 -44.30
CA MET A 132 9.77 -6.26 -43.02
C MET A 132 9.65 -5.22 -41.91
N GLY A 133 9.57 -5.71 -40.67
CA GLY A 133 9.60 -4.86 -39.48
C GLY A 133 8.32 -4.11 -39.21
N ALA A 134 8.41 -3.18 -38.25
CA ALA A 134 7.27 -2.39 -37.81
C ALA A 134 6.70 -1.46 -38.90
N GLU A 135 7.52 -1.06 -39.85
CA GLU A 135 7.09 -0.23 -40.99
C GLU A 135 6.03 -0.93 -41.85
N ALA A 136 6.29 -2.18 -42.22
CA ALA A 136 5.34 -2.99 -42.94
C ALA A 136 4.05 -3.27 -42.17
N ILE A 137 4.16 -3.54 -40.89
CA ILE A 137 3.00 -3.72 -40.01
C ILE A 137 2.19 -2.42 -39.85
N LYS A 138 2.85 -1.27 -39.79
CA LYS A 138 2.18 0.03 -39.76
C LYS A 138 1.35 0.27 -41.00
N GLU A 139 1.88 -0.05 -42.20
CA GLU A 139 1.17 0.07 -43.47
C GLU A 139 -0.08 -0.83 -43.49
N LEU A 140 0.07 -2.09 -43.06
CA LEU A 140 -1.07 -3.01 -42.96
C LEU A 140 -2.13 -2.53 -41.95
N LEU A 141 -1.72 -1.93 -40.82
CA LEU A 141 -2.65 -1.39 -39.85
C LEU A 141 -3.38 -0.14 -40.35
N ALA A 142 -2.71 0.72 -41.12
CA ALA A 142 -3.29 1.93 -41.68
C ALA A 142 -4.38 1.65 -42.75
N GLU A 143 -4.26 0.53 -43.44
CA GLU A 143 -5.23 0.11 -44.49
C GLU A 143 -6.52 -0.49 -43.90
N ILE A 144 -6.59 -0.78 -42.61
CA ILE A 144 -7.76 -1.42 -41.99
C ILE A 144 -8.92 -0.42 -41.88
N ASP A 145 -10.05 -0.74 -42.51
CA ASP A 145 -11.31 -0.08 -42.24
C ASP A 145 -12.02 -0.77 -41.08
N LEU A 146 -12.07 -0.06 -39.95
CA LEU A 146 -12.65 -0.56 -38.70
C LEU A 146 -14.17 -0.81 -38.80
N GLU A 147 -14.88 -0.01 -39.60
CA GLU A 147 -16.33 -0.17 -39.73
C GLU A 147 -16.67 -1.40 -40.57
N ALA A 148 -16.01 -1.56 -41.73
CA ALA A 148 -16.17 -2.72 -42.58
C ALA A 148 -15.79 -4.03 -41.86
N GLU A 149 -14.66 -4.04 -41.15
CA GLU A 149 -14.19 -5.20 -40.39
C GLU A 149 -15.16 -5.56 -39.24
N ALA A 150 -15.73 -4.57 -38.55
CA ALA A 150 -16.71 -4.80 -37.50
C ALA A 150 -17.99 -5.43 -38.02
N GLU A 151 -18.49 -4.99 -39.19
CA GLU A 151 -19.67 -5.56 -39.82
C GLU A 151 -19.45 -6.98 -40.31
N GLU A 152 -18.29 -7.23 -40.93
CA GLU A 152 -17.91 -8.56 -41.41
C GLU A 152 -17.82 -9.56 -40.23
N LEU A 153 -17.17 -9.17 -39.15
CA LEU A 153 -17.08 -9.99 -37.95
C LEU A 153 -18.46 -10.26 -37.32
N LYS A 154 -19.36 -9.29 -37.30
CA LYS A 154 -20.74 -9.47 -36.83
C LYS A 154 -21.52 -10.46 -37.71
N LYS A 155 -21.35 -10.40 -39.04
CA LYS A 155 -21.95 -11.36 -39.97
C LYS A 155 -21.37 -12.77 -39.76
N SER A 156 -20.04 -12.87 -39.63
CA SER A 156 -19.35 -14.15 -39.44
C SER A 156 -19.71 -14.84 -38.14
N LEU A 157 -20.00 -14.08 -37.06
CA LEU A 157 -20.40 -14.63 -35.78
C LEU A 157 -21.73 -15.37 -35.80
N LYS A 158 -22.65 -15.02 -36.72
CA LYS A 158 -23.94 -15.71 -36.88
C LYS A 158 -23.76 -17.16 -37.32
N ASN A 159 -22.72 -17.43 -38.12
CA ASN A 159 -22.44 -18.73 -38.74
C ASN A 159 -21.28 -19.50 -38.08
N ALA A 160 -20.57 -18.88 -37.10
CA ALA A 160 -19.40 -19.47 -36.47
C ALA A 160 -19.77 -20.29 -35.24
N SER A 161 -19.05 -21.39 -35.02
CA SER A 161 -19.20 -22.25 -33.81
C SER A 161 -17.84 -22.55 -33.20
N GLY A 162 -17.83 -23.00 -31.93
CA GLY A 162 -16.63 -23.46 -31.24
C GLY A 162 -15.52 -22.42 -31.10
N GLN A 163 -14.29 -22.83 -31.34
CA GLN A 163 -13.09 -21.98 -31.18
C GLN A 163 -13.05 -20.78 -32.13
N LYS A 164 -13.59 -20.96 -33.38
CA LYS A 164 -13.67 -19.86 -34.36
C LYS A 164 -14.57 -18.73 -33.85
N LYS A 165 -15.70 -19.08 -33.23
CA LYS A 165 -16.60 -18.10 -32.61
C LYS A 165 -15.91 -17.33 -31.50
N ALA A 166 -15.21 -18.02 -30.59
CA ALA A 166 -14.47 -17.40 -29.48
C ALA A 166 -13.37 -16.45 -29.97
N ARG A 167 -12.63 -16.82 -31.03
CA ARG A 167 -11.63 -15.96 -31.67
C ARG A 167 -12.26 -14.71 -32.29
N ASN A 168 -13.34 -14.86 -33.03
CA ASN A 168 -14.04 -13.75 -33.67
C ASN A 168 -14.65 -12.78 -32.64
N ILE A 169 -15.14 -13.28 -31.51
CA ILE A 169 -15.61 -12.42 -30.41
C ILE A 169 -14.47 -11.53 -29.87
N LYS A 170 -13.30 -12.12 -29.62
CA LYS A 170 -12.13 -11.36 -29.12
C LYS A 170 -11.63 -10.35 -30.17
N ARG A 171 -11.67 -10.71 -31.46
CA ARG A 171 -11.33 -9.76 -32.53
C ARG A 171 -12.32 -8.61 -32.60
N LEU A 172 -13.61 -8.92 -32.57
CA LEU A 172 -14.67 -7.90 -32.59
C LEU A 172 -14.57 -6.95 -31.42
N GLU A 173 -14.29 -7.47 -30.21
CA GLU A 173 -14.07 -6.65 -29.01
C GLU A 173 -12.96 -5.60 -29.22
N VAL A 174 -11.83 -6.00 -29.77
CA VAL A 174 -10.72 -5.09 -30.06
C VAL A 174 -11.05 -4.08 -31.15
N VAL A 175 -11.68 -4.52 -32.25
CA VAL A 175 -12.09 -3.66 -33.37
C VAL A 175 -13.12 -2.61 -32.91
N GLU A 176 -14.13 -3.02 -32.14
CA GLU A 176 -15.12 -2.09 -31.56
C GLU A 176 -14.49 -1.12 -30.57
N ALA A 177 -13.52 -1.56 -29.75
CA ALA A 177 -12.79 -0.67 -28.84
C ALA A 177 -12.05 0.44 -29.61
N PHE A 178 -11.39 0.11 -30.71
CA PHE A 178 -10.77 1.11 -31.59
C PHE A 178 -11.80 2.03 -32.25
N ARG A 179 -12.87 1.48 -32.78
CA ARG A 179 -13.93 2.25 -33.43
C ARG A 179 -14.60 3.25 -32.52
N LEU A 180 -14.97 2.82 -31.29
CA LEU A 180 -15.66 3.66 -30.31
C LEU A 180 -14.76 4.71 -29.68
N SER A 181 -13.48 4.42 -29.49
CA SER A 181 -12.52 5.36 -28.90
C SER A 181 -11.99 6.41 -29.89
N GLY A 182 -12.17 6.20 -31.20
CA GLY A 182 -11.60 7.06 -32.24
C GLY A 182 -10.08 6.90 -32.40
N ASN A 183 -9.45 5.91 -31.76
CA ASN A 183 -8.04 5.60 -31.92
C ASN A 183 -7.82 4.84 -33.22
N ARG A 184 -6.70 5.11 -33.89
CA ARG A 184 -6.32 4.42 -35.13
C ARG A 184 -5.36 3.27 -34.83
N PRO A 185 -5.52 2.12 -35.53
CA PRO A 185 -4.66 0.95 -35.30
C PRO A 185 -3.17 1.21 -35.56
N GLU A 186 -2.82 2.05 -36.54
CA GLU A 186 -1.44 2.39 -36.85
C GLU A 186 -0.70 3.10 -35.70
N TRP A 187 -1.42 3.67 -34.71
CA TRP A 187 -0.81 4.29 -33.55
C TRP A 187 -0.18 3.29 -32.57
N MET A 188 -0.40 2.00 -32.74
CA MET A 188 0.33 0.95 -32.03
C MET A 188 1.80 0.84 -32.44
N VAL A 189 2.18 1.51 -33.53
CA VAL A 189 3.56 1.63 -34.01
C VAL A 189 4.04 3.05 -33.76
N LEU A 190 5.20 3.18 -33.13
CA LEU A 190 5.79 4.46 -32.70
C LEU A 190 6.71 5.03 -33.79
N ASP A 191 6.51 6.28 -34.15
CA ASP A 191 7.46 7.07 -34.95
C ASP A 191 8.42 7.89 -34.09
N ALA A 192 8.01 8.19 -32.87
CA ALA A 192 8.81 8.89 -31.87
C ALA A 192 8.64 8.23 -30.49
N VAL A 193 9.71 8.19 -29.73
CA VAL A 193 9.71 7.70 -28.34
C VAL A 193 9.63 8.87 -27.39
N PRO A 194 8.63 8.94 -26.51
CA PRO A 194 8.56 9.99 -25.50
C PRO A 194 9.68 9.83 -24.47
N VAL A 195 10.28 10.94 -24.08
CA VAL A 195 11.32 11.02 -23.05
C VAL A 195 10.70 11.64 -21.80
N ILE A 196 10.69 10.89 -20.71
CA ILE A 196 10.14 11.37 -19.44
C ILE A 196 10.99 12.50 -18.85
N PRO A 197 10.41 13.37 -18.00
CA PRO A 197 11.13 14.49 -17.41
C PRO A 197 12.39 14.06 -16.64
N PRO A 198 13.45 14.87 -16.64
CA PRO A 198 14.74 14.50 -16.03
C PRO A 198 14.66 14.28 -14.51
N ASP A 199 13.79 14.96 -13.79
CA ASP A 199 13.67 14.82 -12.34
C ASP A 199 13.02 13.47 -11.94
N ILE A 200 12.32 12.80 -12.85
CA ILE A 200 11.77 11.44 -12.63
C ILE A 200 12.84 10.36 -12.86
N ARG A 201 13.92 10.70 -13.57
CA ARG A 201 15.08 9.84 -13.85
C ARG A 201 16.39 10.52 -13.44
N PRO A 202 16.56 10.84 -12.17
CA PRO A 202 17.63 11.70 -11.71
C PRO A 202 19.01 11.06 -11.89
N MET A 203 20.01 11.92 -12.09
CA MET A 203 21.42 11.60 -11.99
C MET A 203 22.01 12.41 -10.84
N VAL A 204 22.45 11.74 -9.78
CA VAL A 204 22.92 12.34 -8.54
C VAL A 204 24.41 12.09 -8.39
N GLN A 205 25.18 13.12 -8.03
CA GLN A 205 26.57 12.98 -7.68
C GLN A 205 26.71 12.44 -6.26
N LEU A 206 27.44 11.33 -6.12
CA LEU A 206 27.80 10.75 -4.84
C LEU A 206 29.12 11.34 -4.33
N ASP A 207 29.38 11.16 -3.03
CA ASP A 207 30.65 11.49 -2.43
C ASP A 207 31.81 10.77 -3.17
N GLY A 208 32.89 11.49 -3.47
CA GLY A 208 34.00 10.95 -4.25
C GLY A 208 33.87 11.11 -5.77
N GLY A 209 32.96 11.97 -6.27
CA GLY A 209 32.86 12.34 -7.69
C GLY A 209 32.20 11.29 -8.59
N ARG A 210 31.66 10.19 -8.02
CA ARG A 210 30.88 9.21 -8.77
C ARG A 210 29.44 9.66 -8.95
N PHE A 211 28.84 9.30 -10.08
CA PHE A 211 27.44 9.57 -10.37
C PHE A 211 26.61 8.31 -10.21
N ALA A 212 25.51 8.43 -9.45
CA ALA A 212 24.44 7.44 -9.45
C ALA A 212 23.36 7.92 -10.43
N THR A 213 22.99 7.08 -11.37
CA THR A 213 22.01 7.41 -12.40
C THR A 213 20.88 6.38 -12.41
N SER A 214 19.68 6.81 -12.80
CA SER A 214 18.57 5.91 -13.05
C SER A 214 18.87 4.97 -14.24
N ASP A 215 18.43 3.73 -14.15
CA ASP A 215 18.55 2.75 -15.24
C ASP A 215 17.89 3.23 -16.55
N LEU A 216 16.85 4.07 -16.44
CA LEU A 216 16.18 4.67 -17.61
C LEU A 216 17.12 5.53 -18.45
N ASN A 217 18.06 6.25 -17.86
CA ASN A 217 19.03 7.06 -18.59
C ASN A 217 19.92 6.19 -19.48
N ASP A 218 20.32 5.00 -19.01
CA ASP A 218 21.08 4.06 -19.81
C ASP A 218 20.25 3.49 -20.96
N LEU A 219 18.99 3.15 -20.72
CA LEU A 219 18.07 2.67 -21.75
C LEU A 219 17.81 3.74 -22.82
N TYR A 220 17.57 5.00 -22.45
CA TYR A 220 17.44 6.11 -23.39
C TYR A 220 18.71 6.35 -24.19
N ARG A 221 19.87 6.31 -23.55
CA ARG A 221 21.16 6.46 -24.21
C ARG A 221 21.39 5.37 -25.27
N ARG A 222 21.02 4.12 -24.98
CA ARG A 222 21.07 3.01 -25.94
C ARG A 222 20.19 3.28 -27.17
N ILE A 223 18.97 3.77 -26.95
CA ILE A 223 18.06 4.14 -28.05
C ILE A 223 18.66 5.25 -28.89
N ILE A 224 19.14 6.32 -28.30
CA ILE A 224 19.75 7.46 -29.03
C ILE A 224 20.94 6.99 -29.84
N ASN A 225 21.84 6.18 -29.28
CA ASN A 225 23.02 5.69 -29.98
C ASN A 225 22.64 4.81 -31.17
N ARG A 226 21.67 3.88 -31.00
CA ARG A 226 21.17 3.04 -32.10
C ARG A 226 20.49 3.85 -33.17
N ASN A 227 19.65 4.81 -32.78
CA ASN A 227 18.94 5.68 -33.70
C ASN A 227 19.90 6.54 -34.54
N ASN A 228 20.91 7.16 -33.91
CA ASN A 228 21.90 7.95 -34.62
C ASN A 228 22.75 7.12 -35.58
N ARG A 229 23.10 5.90 -35.14
CA ARG A 229 23.84 4.96 -36.00
C ARG A 229 22.99 4.54 -37.21
N LEU A 230 21.71 4.26 -37.01
CA LEU A 230 20.79 3.92 -38.11
C LEU A 230 20.63 5.08 -39.10
N LYS A 231 20.45 6.34 -38.61
CA LYS A 231 20.39 7.52 -39.48
C LYS A 231 21.62 7.66 -40.34
N ARG A 232 22.81 7.53 -39.76
CA ARG A 232 24.08 7.59 -40.50
C ARG A 232 24.19 6.48 -41.56
N LEU A 233 23.77 5.25 -41.23
CA LEU A 233 23.80 4.14 -42.21
C LEU A 233 22.83 4.34 -43.38
N LEU A 234 21.65 4.92 -43.12
CA LEU A 234 20.69 5.28 -44.16
C LEU A 234 21.24 6.40 -45.05
N GLU A 235 21.88 7.43 -44.50
CA GLU A 235 22.52 8.51 -45.27
C GLU A 235 23.68 8.03 -46.15
N LEU A 236 24.42 7.03 -45.66
CA LEU A 236 25.58 6.46 -46.39
C LEU A 236 25.17 5.41 -47.41
N GLY A 237 23.88 5.01 -47.52
CA GLY A 237 23.42 3.98 -48.41
C GLY A 237 24.02 2.59 -48.11
N ALA A 238 24.14 2.25 -46.85
CA ALA A 238 24.71 0.97 -46.40
C ALA A 238 23.92 -0.24 -46.95
N PRO A 239 24.53 -1.44 -47.08
CA PRO A 239 23.85 -2.66 -47.51
C PRO A 239 22.62 -2.99 -46.65
N ASP A 240 21.54 -3.45 -47.29
CA ASP A 240 20.26 -3.76 -46.64
C ASP A 240 20.38 -4.68 -45.42
N ILE A 241 21.30 -5.64 -45.45
CA ILE A 241 21.48 -6.60 -44.36
C ILE A 241 21.96 -5.90 -43.08
N ILE A 242 22.78 -4.85 -43.19
CA ILE A 242 23.28 -4.04 -42.08
C ILE A 242 22.17 -3.13 -41.57
N ILE A 243 21.42 -2.51 -42.49
CA ILE A 243 20.28 -1.64 -42.13
C ILE A 243 19.19 -2.45 -41.38
N ARG A 244 18.83 -3.64 -41.86
CA ARG A 244 17.87 -4.54 -41.19
C ARG A 244 18.31 -4.90 -39.77
N ASN A 245 19.61 -5.22 -39.59
CA ASN A 245 20.13 -5.55 -38.30
C ASN A 245 20.09 -4.36 -37.30
N GLU A 246 20.43 -3.16 -37.77
CA GLU A 246 20.32 -1.95 -36.92
C GLU A 246 18.86 -1.58 -36.61
N LYS A 247 17.93 -1.72 -37.57
CA LYS A 247 16.49 -1.58 -37.31
C LYS A 247 15.99 -2.58 -36.26
N ARG A 248 16.43 -3.82 -36.31
CA ARG A 248 16.12 -4.86 -35.32
C ARG A 248 16.70 -4.48 -33.95
N MET A 249 17.93 -4.01 -33.87
CA MET A 249 18.55 -3.57 -32.62
C MET A 249 17.85 -2.35 -32.03
N LEU A 250 17.38 -1.42 -32.86
CA LEU A 250 16.58 -0.28 -32.41
C LEU A 250 15.23 -0.74 -31.85
N GLN A 251 14.55 -1.67 -32.51
CA GLN A 251 13.34 -2.29 -32.00
C GLN A 251 13.56 -2.93 -30.64
N GLU A 252 14.63 -3.70 -30.47
CA GLU A 252 14.98 -4.34 -29.19
C GLU A 252 15.33 -3.32 -28.09
N ALA A 253 15.99 -2.22 -28.44
CA ALA A 253 16.30 -1.16 -27.49
C ALA A 253 15.05 -0.44 -26.99
N VAL A 254 14.08 -0.18 -27.85
CA VAL A 254 12.79 0.41 -27.46
C VAL A 254 11.96 -0.57 -26.63
N ASP A 255 11.96 -1.84 -26.99
CA ASP A 255 11.30 -2.89 -26.21
C ASP A 255 11.86 -2.97 -24.77
N ALA A 256 13.18 -2.88 -24.62
CA ALA A 256 13.84 -2.87 -23.32
C ALA A 256 13.50 -1.62 -22.50
N LEU A 257 13.33 -0.46 -23.12
CA LEU A 257 12.88 0.75 -22.43
C LEU A 257 11.47 0.60 -21.86
N ILE A 258 10.55 0.06 -22.65
CA ILE A 258 9.13 -0.04 -22.28
C ILE A 258 8.91 -1.18 -21.28
N ASP A 259 9.38 -2.39 -21.58
CA ASP A 259 9.20 -3.57 -20.73
C ASP A 259 10.38 -4.55 -20.90
N ASN A 260 11.44 -4.34 -20.14
CA ASN A 260 12.65 -5.14 -20.22
C ASN A 260 12.40 -6.59 -19.77
N GLY A 261 12.85 -7.55 -20.57
CA GLY A 261 12.71 -8.98 -20.30
C GLY A 261 11.37 -9.59 -20.73
N ARG A 262 10.46 -8.81 -21.35
CA ARG A 262 9.21 -9.35 -21.87
C ARG A 262 9.42 -10.24 -23.10
N ARG A 263 10.45 -9.96 -23.89
CA ARG A 263 10.89 -10.76 -25.01
C ARG A 263 12.34 -11.20 -24.83
N GLY A 264 12.56 -12.48 -24.57
CA GLY A 264 13.90 -13.05 -24.43
C GLY A 264 14.63 -12.64 -23.14
N ARG A 265 15.95 -12.63 -23.22
CA ARG A 265 16.80 -12.26 -22.06
C ARG A 265 16.74 -10.76 -21.80
N PRO A 266 16.60 -10.31 -20.53
CA PRO A 266 16.60 -8.90 -20.22
C PRO A 266 17.95 -8.25 -20.52
N VAL A 267 17.91 -6.98 -20.90
CA VAL A 267 19.10 -6.14 -21.03
C VAL A 267 19.67 -5.89 -19.63
N THR A 268 20.96 -6.14 -19.46
CA THR A 268 21.65 -6.01 -18.17
C THR A 268 22.61 -4.83 -18.13
N GLY A 269 22.84 -4.33 -16.94
CA GLY A 269 23.84 -3.33 -16.60
C GLY A 269 25.08 -3.95 -15.94
N PRO A 270 25.91 -3.14 -15.28
CA PRO A 270 27.06 -3.61 -14.53
C PRO A 270 26.67 -4.66 -13.48
N GLY A 271 27.46 -5.71 -13.32
CA GLY A 271 27.18 -6.80 -12.39
C GLY A 271 26.05 -7.75 -12.84
N ASN A 272 25.76 -7.78 -14.14
CA ASN A 272 24.74 -8.65 -14.75
C ASN A 272 23.31 -8.48 -14.19
N ARG A 273 23.02 -7.32 -13.56
CA ARG A 273 21.70 -6.95 -13.06
C ARG A 273 20.81 -6.47 -14.20
N ALA A 274 19.59 -6.98 -14.29
CA ALA A 274 18.60 -6.49 -15.26
C ALA A 274 18.27 -5.02 -15.00
N LEU A 275 18.25 -4.21 -16.06
CA LEU A 275 17.90 -2.80 -15.99
C LEU A 275 16.39 -2.63 -15.76
N LYS A 276 16.02 -1.70 -14.91
CA LYS A 276 14.62 -1.39 -14.57
C LYS A 276 13.98 -0.55 -15.68
N SER A 277 13.00 -1.11 -16.36
CA SER A 277 12.25 -0.45 -17.44
C SER A 277 11.11 0.44 -16.92
N LEU A 278 10.43 1.15 -17.84
CA LEU A 278 9.24 1.95 -17.51
C LEU A 278 8.12 1.11 -16.88
N SER A 279 7.86 -0.09 -17.42
CA SER A 279 6.88 -1.02 -16.86
C SER A 279 7.25 -1.47 -15.45
N ASP A 280 8.53 -1.73 -15.19
CA ASP A 280 9.04 -2.15 -13.87
C ASP A 280 8.94 -1.06 -12.81
N MET A 281 8.88 0.21 -13.24
CA MET A 281 8.60 1.33 -12.34
C MET A 281 7.15 1.35 -11.82
N LEU A 282 6.23 0.72 -12.52
CA LEU A 282 4.80 0.72 -12.18
C LEU A 282 4.34 -0.57 -11.52
N LYS A 283 4.88 -1.72 -11.95
CA LYS A 283 4.46 -3.05 -11.50
C LYS A 283 5.24 -3.57 -10.28
N GLY A 284 4.62 -4.53 -9.57
CA GLY A 284 5.23 -5.22 -8.44
C GLY A 284 5.21 -4.45 -7.12
N LYS A 285 5.82 -5.04 -6.09
CA LYS A 285 5.88 -4.46 -4.73
C LYS A 285 6.64 -3.13 -4.65
N GLN A 286 7.66 -2.98 -5.51
CA GLN A 286 8.52 -1.78 -5.59
C GLN A 286 8.08 -0.82 -6.69
N GLY A 287 6.95 -1.09 -7.34
CA GLY A 287 6.36 -0.21 -8.33
C GLY A 287 5.66 0.99 -7.73
N ARG A 288 5.40 1.99 -8.56
CA ARG A 288 4.79 3.26 -8.13
C ARG A 288 3.45 3.07 -7.44
N PHE A 289 2.61 2.17 -7.94
CA PHE A 289 1.28 1.92 -7.38
C PHE A 289 1.34 1.39 -5.94
N ARG A 290 2.14 0.36 -5.71
CA ARG A 290 2.18 -0.30 -4.39
C ARG A 290 3.10 0.38 -3.38
N GLN A 291 4.16 1.02 -3.82
CA GLN A 291 5.16 1.62 -2.93
C GLN A 291 4.88 3.09 -2.60
N ASN A 292 4.31 3.87 -3.54
CA ASN A 292 4.20 5.32 -3.40
C ASN A 292 2.77 5.85 -3.44
N LEU A 293 1.79 5.10 -4.01
CA LEU A 293 0.41 5.54 -4.15
C LEU A 293 -0.54 4.87 -3.16
N LEU A 294 -0.49 3.55 -3.02
CA LEU A 294 -1.30 2.82 -2.04
C LEU A 294 -0.80 3.00 -0.61
N GLY A 295 0.45 3.35 -0.43
CA GLY A 295 1.04 3.69 0.86
C GLY A 295 2.18 4.66 0.68
N LYS A 296 2.28 5.65 1.58
CA LYS A 296 3.33 6.67 1.56
C LYS A 296 4.06 6.69 2.89
N ARG A 297 5.31 7.13 2.89
CA ARG A 297 6.00 7.51 4.12
C ARG A 297 5.38 8.80 4.64
N VAL A 298 5.12 8.83 5.92
CA VAL A 298 4.47 9.96 6.59
C VAL A 298 5.38 10.53 7.67
N ASP A 299 5.28 11.84 7.89
CA ASP A 299 5.90 12.54 9.00
C ASP A 299 5.08 12.32 10.29
N TYR A 300 5.57 12.78 11.42
CA TYR A 300 4.96 12.63 12.74
C TYR A 300 4.68 11.18 13.10
N SER A 301 5.63 10.33 12.81
CA SER A 301 5.60 8.90 13.11
C SER A 301 6.93 8.44 13.69
N GLY A 302 6.87 7.44 14.52
CA GLY A 302 8.04 6.83 15.13
C GLY A 302 7.85 5.33 15.29
N ARG A 303 8.89 4.65 15.69
CA ARG A 303 8.88 3.20 15.90
C ARG A 303 9.77 2.84 17.07
N SER A 304 9.29 1.95 17.92
CA SER A 304 10.09 1.40 19.03
C SER A 304 9.61 0.01 19.42
N VAL A 305 10.42 -0.64 20.22
CA VAL A 305 10.08 -1.93 20.86
C VAL A 305 8.96 -1.72 21.86
N ILE A 306 8.09 -2.72 22.01
CA ILE A 306 7.01 -2.72 22.99
C ILE A 306 7.36 -3.53 24.23
N VAL A 307 6.88 -3.07 25.37
CA VAL A 307 6.94 -3.79 26.64
C VAL A 307 5.57 -3.77 27.30
N VAL A 308 5.35 -4.69 28.22
CA VAL A 308 4.08 -4.77 28.96
C VAL A 308 3.93 -3.56 29.91
N GLY A 309 2.73 -3.00 29.94
CA GLY A 309 2.34 -1.94 30.87
C GLY A 309 1.05 -2.33 31.60
N PRO A 310 1.12 -3.19 32.64
CA PRO A 310 -0.07 -3.65 33.35
C PRO A 310 -0.76 -2.56 34.17
N GLU A 311 -0.04 -1.50 34.48
CA GLU A 311 -0.56 -0.31 35.21
C GLU A 311 -1.41 0.62 34.35
N LEU A 312 -1.36 0.46 33.01
CA LEU A 312 -2.11 1.30 32.08
C LEU A 312 -3.60 0.92 32.07
N LYS A 313 -4.44 1.92 31.83
CA LYS A 313 -5.84 1.68 31.46
C LYS A 313 -5.90 1.21 30.00
N ILE A 314 -6.98 0.51 29.62
CA ILE A 314 -7.12 -0.08 28.27
C ILE A 314 -7.06 0.97 27.15
N TYR A 315 -7.43 2.21 27.43
CA TYR A 315 -7.36 3.33 26.49
C TYR A 315 -6.02 4.07 26.50
N GLN A 316 -5.07 3.68 27.36
CA GLN A 316 -3.78 4.33 27.52
C GLN A 316 -2.65 3.54 26.86
N CYS A 317 -1.62 4.25 26.44
CA CYS A 317 -0.33 3.68 26.08
C CYS A 317 0.81 4.48 26.72
N GLY A 318 1.89 3.81 27.01
CA GLY A 318 3.11 4.48 27.52
C GLY A 318 4.00 4.90 26.36
N LEU A 319 4.19 6.19 26.15
CA LEU A 319 5.05 6.74 25.10
C LEU A 319 6.38 7.22 25.71
N PRO A 320 7.55 6.80 25.20
CA PRO A 320 8.84 7.31 25.66
C PRO A 320 8.91 8.83 25.57
N LYS A 321 9.43 9.48 26.60
CA LYS A 321 9.54 10.96 26.66
C LYS A 321 10.29 11.53 25.45
N GLU A 322 11.41 10.93 25.07
CA GLU A 322 12.20 11.37 23.91
C GLU A 322 11.43 11.28 22.60
N MET A 323 10.64 10.24 22.42
CA MET A 323 9.77 10.08 21.25
C MET A 323 8.62 11.09 21.28
N ALA A 324 8.00 11.29 22.43
CA ALA A 324 6.88 12.21 22.59
C ALA A 324 7.27 13.65 22.25
N ILE A 325 8.43 14.12 22.70
CA ILE A 325 8.85 15.48 22.43
C ILE A 325 9.11 15.74 20.94
N GLU A 326 9.64 14.76 20.23
CA GLU A 326 9.85 14.89 18.78
C GLU A 326 8.52 14.84 17.99
N LEU A 327 7.60 13.95 18.36
CA LEU A 327 6.29 13.85 17.71
C LEU A 327 5.45 15.10 17.94
N PHE A 328 5.39 15.60 19.16
CA PHE A 328 4.57 16.75 19.55
C PHE A 328 5.28 18.10 19.42
N LYS A 329 6.47 18.14 18.86
CA LYS A 329 7.30 19.35 18.75
C LYS A 329 6.58 20.60 18.29
N PRO A 330 5.78 20.59 17.19
CA PRO A 330 5.03 21.77 16.75
C PRO A 330 4.00 22.25 17.76
N PHE A 331 3.32 21.31 18.41
CA PHE A 331 2.29 21.61 19.42
C PHE A 331 2.91 22.20 20.68
N VAL A 332 4.03 21.64 21.13
CA VAL A 332 4.80 22.17 22.28
C VAL A 332 5.33 23.55 21.99
N MET A 333 5.88 23.80 20.80
CA MET A 333 6.36 25.14 20.40
C MET A 333 5.23 26.16 20.37
N LYS A 334 4.05 25.78 19.87
CA LYS A 334 2.85 26.62 19.87
C LYS A 334 2.46 27.02 21.30
N GLU A 335 2.36 26.05 22.20
CA GLU A 335 1.96 26.30 23.60
C GLU A 335 3.02 27.07 24.40
N LEU A 336 4.32 26.85 24.16
CA LEU A 336 5.37 27.66 24.76
C LEU A 336 5.26 29.14 24.40
N VAL A 337 4.90 29.45 23.17
CA VAL A 337 4.68 30.83 22.73
C VAL A 337 3.36 31.38 23.29
N ALA A 338 2.30 30.60 23.30
CA ALA A 338 0.99 30.99 23.81
C ALA A 338 1.03 31.29 25.33
N ASN A 339 1.76 30.51 26.09
CA ASN A 339 1.95 30.68 27.53
C ASN A 339 2.99 31.78 27.91
N GLY A 340 3.57 32.44 26.92
CA GLY A 340 4.54 33.52 27.12
C GLY A 340 5.93 33.06 27.61
N LEU A 341 6.19 31.76 27.67
CA LEU A 341 7.49 31.19 28.06
C LEU A 341 8.56 31.42 26.98
N ALA A 342 8.14 31.55 25.74
CA ALA A 342 9.00 31.86 24.60
C ALA A 342 8.50 33.12 23.86
N HIS A 343 9.40 34.03 23.48
CA HIS A 343 9.04 35.26 22.77
C HIS A 343 8.68 35.04 21.28
N ASN A 344 9.22 34.00 20.69
CA ASN A 344 8.97 33.65 19.28
C ASN A 344 9.26 32.16 19.02
N ILE A 345 8.87 31.70 17.83
CA ILE A 345 9.05 30.30 17.40
C ILE A 345 10.53 29.87 17.43
N LYS A 346 11.47 30.79 17.10
CA LYS A 346 12.91 30.45 17.15
C LYS A 346 13.40 30.22 18.57
N SER A 347 12.90 31.00 19.54
CA SER A 347 13.18 30.82 20.96
C SER A 347 12.58 29.52 21.47
N ALA A 348 11.32 29.25 21.15
CA ALA A 348 10.65 28.01 21.49
C ALA A 348 11.41 26.78 20.96
N LYS A 349 11.84 26.83 19.70
CA LYS A 349 12.64 25.75 19.08
C LYS A 349 13.94 25.50 19.86
N LYS A 350 14.67 26.55 20.24
CA LYS A 350 15.90 26.42 21.04
C LYS A 350 15.63 25.83 22.45
N MET A 351 14.51 26.20 23.08
CA MET A 351 14.11 25.63 24.37
C MET A 351 13.84 24.13 24.26
N VAL A 352 13.11 23.70 23.23
CA VAL A 352 12.83 22.29 22.96
C VAL A 352 14.12 21.52 22.64
N GLU A 353 15.01 22.06 21.81
CA GLU A 353 16.29 21.42 21.48
C GLU A 353 17.23 21.28 22.70
N LYS A 354 17.13 22.18 23.67
CA LYS A 354 17.88 22.12 24.91
C LYS A 354 17.20 21.33 26.02
N LEU A 355 16.00 20.82 25.78
CA LEU A 355 15.21 20.05 26.75
C LEU A 355 15.08 20.74 28.13
N GLN A 356 14.70 22.02 28.10
CA GLN A 356 14.54 22.80 29.34
C GLN A 356 13.38 22.21 30.19
N PRO A 357 13.42 22.37 31.55
CA PRO A 357 12.40 21.80 32.42
C PRO A 357 10.96 22.20 32.07
N GLU A 358 10.76 23.46 31.67
CA GLU A 358 9.44 24.00 31.32
C GLU A 358 8.82 23.29 30.07
N VAL A 359 9.68 22.73 29.22
CA VAL A 359 9.22 22.01 28.04
C VAL A 359 8.50 20.72 28.42
N TRP A 360 8.93 20.05 29.49
CA TRP A 360 8.31 18.82 29.96
C TRP A 360 6.92 19.06 30.54
N ASP A 361 6.73 20.15 31.25
CA ASP A 361 5.43 20.53 31.82
C ASP A 361 4.43 20.85 30.70
N VAL A 362 4.88 21.62 29.71
CA VAL A 362 4.06 21.93 28.51
C VAL A 362 3.77 20.67 27.69
N LEU A 363 4.72 19.76 27.55
CA LEU A 363 4.51 18.49 26.86
C LEU A 363 3.44 17.64 27.57
N GLU A 364 3.46 17.57 28.88
CA GLU A 364 2.45 16.84 29.66
C GLU A 364 1.04 17.40 29.42
N ASP A 365 0.90 18.72 29.36
CA ASP A 365 -0.37 19.38 29.08
C ASP A 365 -0.83 19.16 27.62
N VAL A 366 0.08 19.22 26.67
CA VAL A 366 -0.21 19.00 25.23
C VAL A 366 -0.66 17.57 24.95
N ILE A 367 -0.11 16.60 25.66
CA ILE A 367 -0.46 15.18 25.49
C ILE A 367 -1.87 14.88 25.99
N LYS A 368 -2.36 15.62 26.98
CA LYS A 368 -3.72 15.42 27.49
C LYS A 368 -4.72 15.57 26.35
N GLU A 369 -5.60 14.58 26.26
CA GLU A 369 -6.65 14.56 25.25
C GLU A 369 -6.21 14.55 23.76
N HIS A 370 -4.92 14.32 23.48
CA HIS A 370 -4.41 14.17 22.13
C HIS A 370 -4.06 12.69 21.85
N PRO A 371 -4.96 11.91 21.21
CA PRO A 371 -4.72 10.49 20.99
C PRO A 371 -3.60 10.26 19.98
N VAL A 372 -2.91 9.15 20.14
CA VAL A 372 -1.94 8.63 19.16
C VAL A 372 -2.41 7.29 18.63
N MET A 373 -2.06 6.95 17.40
CA MET A 373 -2.36 5.65 16.82
C MET A 373 -1.15 4.73 16.95
N LEU A 374 -1.37 3.50 17.40
CA LEU A 374 -0.39 2.43 17.40
C LEU A 374 -0.72 1.41 16.30
N ASN A 375 0.29 0.95 15.60
CA ASN A 375 0.17 -0.06 14.57
C ASN A 375 1.28 -1.11 14.69
N ARG A 376 0.92 -2.38 14.52
CA ARG A 376 1.88 -3.48 14.37
C ARG A 376 1.77 -4.11 12.98
N ALA A 377 2.89 -4.26 12.30
CA ALA A 377 2.97 -5.01 11.05
C ALA A 377 3.15 -6.53 11.35
N PRO A 378 2.47 -7.44 10.61
CA PRO A 378 1.55 -7.16 9.51
C PRO A 378 0.16 -6.75 10.03
N THR A 379 -0.48 -5.76 9.40
CA THR A 379 -1.85 -5.36 9.72
C THR A 379 -2.83 -6.26 8.97
N LEU A 380 -3.31 -7.30 9.63
CA LEU A 380 -4.18 -8.33 9.04
C LEU A 380 -5.65 -7.94 9.03
N HIS A 381 -6.07 -7.11 9.98
CA HIS A 381 -7.45 -6.64 10.14
C HIS A 381 -7.46 -5.23 10.74
N ARG A 382 -8.62 -4.59 10.80
CA ARG A 382 -8.76 -3.21 11.27
C ARG A 382 -8.27 -2.97 12.70
N LEU A 383 -8.33 -3.98 13.58
CA LEU A 383 -7.86 -3.88 14.97
C LEU A 383 -6.32 -3.85 15.10
N GLY A 384 -5.59 -4.07 14.02
CA GLY A 384 -4.13 -3.87 13.96
C GLY A 384 -3.70 -2.40 14.00
N ILE A 385 -4.65 -1.47 13.96
CA ILE A 385 -4.47 -0.04 14.17
C ILE A 385 -5.49 0.42 15.19
N GLN A 386 -5.04 0.88 16.35
CA GLN A 386 -5.90 1.42 17.39
C GLN A 386 -5.33 2.72 17.94
N ALA A 387 -6.22 3.59 18.42
CA ALA A 387 -5.82 4.82 19.10
C ALA A 387 -5.77 4.63 20.62
N PHE A 388 -4.85 5.35 21.22
CA PHE A 388 -4.66 5.38 22.68
C PHE A 388 -4.36 6.79 23.13
N GLU A 389 -4.68 7.11 24.38
CA GLU A 389 -4.19 8.31 25.05
C GLU A 389 -2.77 8.07 25.55
N PRO A 390 -1.78 8.86 25.10
CA PRO A 390 -0.41 8.65 25.51
C PRO A 390 -0.18 9.10 26.96
N THR A 391 0.63 8.34 27.68
CA THR A 391 1.22 8.72 28.96
C THR A 391 2.73 8.70 28.82
N LEU A 392 3.43 9.65 29.46
CA LEU A 392 4.88 9.70 29.40
C LEU A 392 5.49 8.61 30.29
N VAL A 393 6.44 7.88 29.71
CA VAL A 393 7.18 6.84 30.42
C VAL A 393 8.68 7.04 30.24
N GLU A 394 9.45 6.61 31.22
CA GLU A 394 10.90 6.56 31.14
C GLU A 394 11.37 5.40 30.24
N GLY A 395 12.56 5.55 29.68
CA GLY A 395 13.16 4.54 28.81
C GLY A 395 12.89 4.80 27.32
N LYS A 396 13.11 3.78 26.50
CA LYS A 396 13.00 3.87 25.03
C LYS A 396 11.93 2.95 24.43
N ALA A 397 11.26 2.17 25.27
CA ALA A 397 10.23 1.23 24.86
C ALA A 397 8.82 1.79 25.07
N ILE A 398 7.92 1.46 24.16
CA ILE A 398 6.50 1.78 24.26
C ILE A 398 5.86 0.79 25.22
N LYS A 399 5.13 1.27 26.23
CA LYS A 399 4.33 0.41 27.09
C LYS A 399 2.95 0.18 26.46
N LEU A 400 2.57 -1.07 26.38
CA LEU A 400 1.30 -1.50 25.78
C LEU A 400 0.48 -2.28 26.81
N HIS A 401 -0.83 -2.00 26.86
CA HIS A 401 -1.75 -2.74 27.71
C HIS A 401 -1.81 -4.22 27.29
N PRO A 402 -1.71 -5.18 28.20
CA PRO A 402 -1.63 -6.61 27.86
C PRO A 402 -2.88 -7.14 27.14
N LEU A 403 -4.07 -6.62 27.42
CA LEU A 403 -5.32 -7.11 26.81
C LEU A 403 -5.46 -6.75 25.33
N VAL A 404 -4.80 -5.69 24.84
CA VAL A 404 -4.84 -5.31 23.43
C VAL A 404 -3.85 -6.12 22.57
N CYS A 405 -2.93 -6.85 23.18
CA CYS A 405 -1.95 -7.66 22.45
C CYS A 405 -2.60 -8.70 21.55
N THR A 406 -3.74 -9.25 21.94
CA THR A 406 -4.49 -10.21 21.10
C THR A 406 -4.98 -9.58 19.79
N ALA A 407 -5.46 -8.34 19.84
CA ALA A 407 -5.91 -7.59 18.67
C ALA A 407 -4.75 -7.26 17.71
N PHE A 408 -3.59 -6.89 18.25
CA PHE A 408 -2.38 -6.63 17.48
C PHE A 408 -1.62 -7.91 17.06
N ASN A 409 -1.98 -9.04 17.62
CA ASN A 409 -1.17 -10.28 17.55
C ASN A 409 0.29 -10.00 17.95
N ALA A 410 0.47 -9.25 19.04
CA ALA A 410 1.76 -8.80 19.56
C ALA A 410 2.18 -9.64 20.75
N ASP A 411 3.48 -9.88 20.86
CA ASP A 411 4.14 -10.41 22.05
C ASP A 411 5.33 -9.52 22.45
N PHE A 412 5.90 -9.78 23.61
CA PHE A 412 6.96 -8.94 24.17
C PHE A 412 8.35 -9.56 24.05
N ASP A 413 8.57 -10.30 22.97
CA ASP A 413 9.84 -10.98 22.66
C ASP A 413 10.81 -10.14 21.82
N GLY A 414 10.52 -8.87 21.61
CA GLY A 414 11.27 -7.94 20.76
C GLY A 414 10.45 -7.32 19.64
N ASP A 415 9.14 -7.51 19.64
CA ASP A 415 8.22 -6.88 18.70
C ASP A 415 8.32 -5.36 18.75
N GLN A 416 8.19 -4.74 17.60
CA GLN A 416 8.15 -3.28 17.44
C GLN A 416 6.77 -2.85 16.94
N MET A 417 6.36 -1.66 17.41
CA MET A 417 5.15 -1.01 16.92
C MET A 417 5.44 0.40 16.43
N ALA A 418 4.69 0.82 15.43
CA ALA A 418 4.74 2.18 14.92
C ALA A 418 3.74 3.07 15.67
N VAL A 419 4.14 4.32 15.91
CA VAL A 419 3.30 5.37 16.50
C VAL A 419 3.04 6.43 15.45
N HIS A 420 1.80 6.85 15.31
CA HIS A 420 1.40 7.92 14.39
C HIS A 420 0.61 8.98 15.14
N LEU A 421 0.91 10.24 14.86
CA LEU A 421 0.24 11.39 15.48
C LEU A 421 -0.80 11.97 14.52
N PRO A 422 -2.11 11.97 14.85
CA PRO A 422 -3.10 12.73 14.10
C PRO A 422 -2.89 14.22 14.30
N LEU A 423 -2.92 15.00 13.21
CA LEU A 423 -2.58 16.43 13.26
C LEU A 423 -3.83 17.32 13.30
N SER A 424 -4.82 17.05 12.44
CA SER A 424 -6.03 17.86 12.38
C SER A 424 -7.02 17.49 13.50
N GLN A 425 -7.93 18.42 13.82
CA GLN A 425 -8.97 18.16 14.82
C GLN A 425 -9.94 17.07 14.36
N GLU A 426 -10.24 17.02 13.07
CA GLU A 426 -11.06 15.97 12.46
C GLU A 426 -10.41 14.59 12.63
N ALA A 427 -9.10 14.49 12.34
CA ALA A 427 -8.36 13.24 12.53
C ALA A 427 -8.32 12.81 14.01
N GLN A 428 -8.14 13.75 14.93
CA GLN A 428 -8.19 13.47 16.37
C GLN A 428 -9.59 13.02 16.82
N ALA A 429 -10.64 13.61 16.29
CA ALA A 429 -12.03 13.21 16.55
C ALA A 429 -12.31 11.79 16.04
N GLU A 430 -11.88 11.46 14.83
CA GLU A 430 -11.97 10.10 14.29
C GLU A 430 -11.20 9.09 15.16
N CYS A 431 -10.01 9.45 15.63
CA CYS A 431 -9.24 8.59 16.55
C CYS A 431 -10.01 8.32 17.85
N ARG A 432 -10.68 9.32 18.42
CA ARG A 432 -11.45 9.16 19.66
C ARG A 432 -12.72 8.36 19.48
N PHE A 433 -13.49 8.64 18.43
CA PHE A 433 -14.80 8.01 18.26
C PHE A 433 -14.74 6.63 17.60
N LEU A 434 -13.79 6.41 16.69
CA LEU A 434 -13.73 5.18 15.89
C LEU A 434 -12.57 4.25 16.30
N LEU A 435 -11.40 4.81 16.57
CA LEU A 435 -10.17 4.02 16.73
C LEU A 435 -9.76 3.76 18.17
N LEU A 436 -10.31 4.48 19.15
CA LEU A 436 -9.93 4.31 20.54
C LEU A 436 -10.18 2.86 21.00
N SER A 437 -9.25 2.30 21.75
CA SER A 437 -9.27 0.88 22.13
C SER A 437 -10.57 0.41 22.80
N PRO A 438 -11.21 1.14 23.75
CA PRO A 438 -12.48 0.74 24.33
C PRO A 438 -13.63 0.57 23.33
N ASN A 439 -13.58 1.26 22.18
CA ASN A 439 -14.59 1.16 21.13
C ASN A 439 -14.38 -0.05 20.20
N ASN A 440 -13.24 -0.73 20.34
CA ASN A 440 -12.81 -1.83 19.45
C ASN A 440 -12.63 -3.15 20.21
N LEU A 441 -13.53 -3.44 21.16
CA LEU A 441 -13.49 -4.65 21.97
C LEU A 441 -14.05 -5.89 21.24
N LEU A 442 -14.74 -5.72 20.12
CA LEU A 442 -15.40 -6.79 19.38
C LEU A 442 -14.65 -7.15 18.10
N LYS A 443 -14.59 -8.44 17.80
CA LYS A 443 -14.06 -8.94 16.53
C LYS A 443 -15.01 -8.62 15.38
N PRO A 444 -14.53 -8.12 14.24
CA PRO A 444 -15.38 -7.87 13.09
C PRO A 444 -15.88 -9.15 12.40
N SER A 445 -15.28 -10.32 12.67
CA SER A 445 -15.65 -11.60 12.04
C SER A 445 -16.91 -12.24 12.62
N ASP A 446 -17.01 -12.29 13.94
CA ASP A 446 -18.04 -13.02 14.68
C ASP A 446 -18.73 -12.20 15.77
N GLY A 447 -18.30 -10.95 15.98
CA GLY A 447 -18.82 -10.09 17.04
C GLY A 447 -18.42 -10.51 18.46
N ALA A 448 -17.56 -11.50 18.62
CA ALA A 448 -17.09 -11.93 19.93
C ALA A 448 -16.05 -10.97 20.51
N PRO A 449 -15.93 -10.89 21.86
CA PRO A 449 -14.89 -10.08 22.50
C PRO A 449 -13.48 -10.48 22.08
N VAL A 450 -12.65 -9.47 21.76
CA VAL A 450 -11.23 -9.64 21.43
C VAL A 450 -10.35 -9.49 22.65
N ALA A 451 -10.60 -8.46 23.47
CA ALA A 451 -9.87 -8.20 24.71
C ALA A 451 -10.38 -9.13 25.81
N VAL A 452 -9.82 -10.32 25.86
CA VAL A 452 -10.17 -11.34 26.88
C VAL A 452 -8.90 -11.66 27.67
N PRO A 453 -8.97 -11.76 28.99
CA PRO A 453 -7.84 -12.21 29.81
C PRO A 453 -7.24 -13.51 29.27
N SER A 454 -5.91 -13.59 29.31
CA SER A 454 -5.17 -14.74 28.79
C SER A 454 -4.01 -15.12 29.71
N GLN A 455 -3.45 -16.32 29.52
CA GLN A 455 -2.26 -16.82 30.22
C GLN A 455 -2.36 -16.66 31.74
N ASP A 456 -1.46 -15.91 32.36
CA ASP A 456 -1.39 -15.75 33.81
C ASP A 456 -2.60 -15.05 34.42
N MET A 457 -3.29 -14.19 33.67
CA MET A 457 -4.52 -13.55 34.11
C MET A 457 -5.64 -14.60 34.30
N VAL A 458 -5.77 -15.54 33.35
CA VAL A 458 -6.74 -16.65 33.48
C VAL A 458 -6.37 -17.56 34.64
N LEU A 459 -5.09 -17.86 34.81
CA LEU A 459 -4.60 -18.68 35.93
C LEU A 459 -4.91 -18.02 37.28
N GLY A 460 -4.68 -16.71 37.39
CA GLY A 460 -4.98 -15.94 38.59
C GLY A 460 -6.46 -15.92 38.96
N ILE A 461 -7.34 -15.68 37.97
CA ILE A 461 -8.79 -15.67 38.18
C ILE A 461 -9.29 -17.08 38.48
N TYR A 462 -8.76 -18.10 37.81
CA TYR A 462 -9.07 -19.49 38.12
C TYR A 462 -8.72 -19.84 39.57
N TYR A 463 -7.53 -19.48 40.03
CA TYR A 463 -7.09 -19.66 41.41
C TYR A 463 -7.96 -18.88 42.39
N LEU A 464 -8.30 -17.63 42.06
CA LEU A 464 -9.15 -16.77 42.91
C LEU A 464 -10.57 -17.37 43.10
N THR A 465 -11.14 -17.95 42.04
CA THR A 465 -12.52 -18.50 42.04
C THR A 465 -12.59 -19.98 42.41
N MET A 466 -11.45 -20.63 42.66
CA MET A 466 -11.37 -22.02 43.04
C MET A 466 -11.96 -22.26 44.44
N GLU A 467 -12.62 -23.38 44.60
CA GLU A 467 -13.12 -23.87 45.90
C GLU A 467 -12.31 -25.09 46.31
N LYS A 468 -11.95 -25.17 47.59
CA LYS A 468 -11.21 -26.30 48.16
C LYS A 468 -11.89 -26.82 49.41
N GLU A 469 -12.31 -28.08 49.35
CA GLU A 469 -12.85 -28.78 50.51
C GLU A 469 -11.80 -28.99 51.60
N GLY A 470 -12.19 -28.87 52.87
CA GLY A 470 -11.29 -29.00 54.01
C GLY A 470 -10.34 -27.82 54.23
N ALA A 471 -10.58 -26.69 53.58
CA ALA A 471 -9.75 -25.48 53.78
C ALA A 471 -9.99 -24.87 55.17
N LYS A 472 -8.94 -24.19 55.68
CA LYS A 472 -8.98 -23.54 56.98
C LYS A 472 -10.14 -22.55 57.09
N GLY A 473 -11.02 -22.71 58.10
CA GLY A 473 -12.17 -21.85 58.34
C GLY A 473 -13.41 -22.18 57.53
N GLU A 474 -13.48 -23.38 56.93
CA GLU A 474 -14.67 -23.87 56.25
C GLU A 474 -15.91 -23.90 57.17
N GLY A 475 -17.06 -23.51 56.61
CA GLY A 475 -18.34 -23.48 57.31
C GLY A 475 -18.57 -22.29 58.25
N LYS A 476 -17.63 -21.37 58.40
CA LYS A 476 -17.81 -20.17 59.22
C LYS A 476 -18.87 -19.25 58.63
N CYS A 477 -19.67 -18.63 59.53
CA CYS A 477 -20.67 -17.64 59.20
C CYS A 477 -20.20 -16.25 59.59
N PHE A 478 -20.38 -15.29 58.69
CA PHE A 478 -20.03 -13.88 58.90
C PHE A 478 -21.25 -12.98 58.77
N LYS A 479 -21.32 -11.97 59.61
CA LYS A 479 -22.45 -11.05 59.73
C LYS A 479 -22.47 -10.01 58.56
N SER A 480 -21.34 -9.81 57.94
CA SER A 480 -21.16 -8.90 56.78
C SER A 480 -19.97 -9.32 55.93
N GLU A 481 -19.90 -8.80 54.71
CA GLU A 481 -18.75 -8.96 53.84
C GLU A 481 -17.47 -8.41 54.45
N ASN A 482 -17.53 -7.24 55.12
CA ASN A 482 -16.38 -6.63 55.78
C ASN A 482 -15.81 -7.54 56.90
N GLU A 483 -16.65 -8.24 57.64
CA GLU A 483 -16.20 -9.19 58.66
C GLU A 483 -15.46 -10.39 58.00
N ALA A 484 -15.91 -10.86 56.86
CA ALA A 484 -15.23 -11.89 56.09
C ALA A 484 -13.86 -11.40 55.58
N TYR A 485 -13.75 -10.15 55.12
CA TYR A 485 -12.48 -9.54 54.70
C TYR A 485 -11.50 -9.49 55.88
N LEU A 486 -11.93 -9.00 57.05
CA LEU A 486 -11.11 -8.97 58.26
C LEU A 486 -10.66 -10.36 58.70
N ALA A 487 -11.54 -11.37 58.59
CA ALA A 487 -11.19 -12.75 58.88
C ALA A 487 -10.15 -13.32 57.92
N TYR A 488 -10.21 -12.91 56.67
CA TYR A 488 -9.22 -13.29 55.65
C TYR A 488 -7.86 -12.63 55.92
N GLU A 489 -7.80 -11.33 56.18
CA GLU A 489 -6.58 -10.61 56.54
C GLU A 489 -5.91 -11.19 57.80
N ASN A 490 -6.70 -11.56 58.81
CA ASN A 490 -6.23 -12.23 60.02
C ASN A 490 -5.91 -13.72 59.82
N LYS A 491 -5.94 -14.23 58.56
CA LYS A 491 -5.65 -15.64 58.22
C LYS A 491 -6.53 -16.67 58.96
N VAL A 492 -7.74 -16.26 59.34
CA VAL A 492 -8.75 -17.13 59.95
C VAL A 492 -9.42 -18.00 58.92
N ILE A 493 -9.57 -17.50 57.69
CA ILE A 493 -10.07 -18.18 56.52
C ILE A 493 -9.07 -18.05 55.35
N THR A 494 -9.18 -18.88 54.35
CA THR A 494 -8.42 -18.81 53.11
C THR A 494 -9.31 -18.34 51.96
N LEU A 495 -8.71 -17.98 50.80
CA LEU A 495 -9.44 -17.59 49.60
C LEU A 495 -10.43 -18.68 49.11
N HIS A 496 -10.10 -19.93 49.38
CA HIS A 496 -10.82 -21.10 48.84
C HIS A 496 -11.78 -21.76 49.82
N SER A 497 -11.82 -21.20 51.05
CA SER A 497 -12.69 -21.74 52.11
C SER A 497 -14.16 -21.48 51.83
N ARG A 498 -14.99 -22.47 51.89
CA ARG A 498 -16.45 -22.34 51.80
C ARG A 498 -16.98 -21.66 53.05
N ILE A 499 -17.54 -20.49 52.92
CA ILE A 499 -18.04 -19.66 54.02
C ILE A 499 -19.48 -19.21 53.75
N LYS A 500 -20.15 -18.81 54.83
CA LYS A 500 -21.50 -18.24 54.77
C LYS A 500 -21.45 -16.77 55.16
N VAL A 501 -21.95 -15.91 54.27
CA VAL A 501 -21.92 -14.46 54.47
C VAL A 501 -23.33 -13.90 54.36
N LYS A 502 -23.68 -13.05 55.33
CA LYS A 502 -24.94 -12.31 55.32
C LYS A 502 -24.81 -11.08 54.46
N ARG A 503 -25.44 -11.05 53.33
CA ARG A 503 -25.55 -9.89 52.44
C ARG A 503 -26.84 -9.12 52.73
N ARG A 504 -26.79 -7.78 52.52
CA ARG A 504 -27.94 -6.90 52.58
C ARG A 504 -28.06 -6.18 51.23
N GLY A 505 -29.29 -5.97 50.78
CA GLY A 505 -29.54 -5.26 49.53
C GLY A 505 -31.01 -5.01 49.31
N MET A 506 -31.33 -4.29 48.25
CA MET A 506 -32.68 -3.95 47.84
C MET A 506 -33.34 -5.15 47.14
N ARG A 507 -34.54 -5.52 47.52
CA ARG A 507 -35.36 -6.48 46.83
C ARG A 507 -35.99 -5.87 45.56
N PRO A 508 -36.50 -6.69 44.65
CA PRO A 508 -37.22 -6.22 43.47
C PRO A 508 -38.43 -5.32 43.79
N ASP A 509 -39.00 -5.49 44.98
CA ASP A 509 -40.14 -4.72 45.51
C ASP A 509 -39.72 -3.37 46.14
N GLY A 510 -38.46 -3.02 46.15
CA GLY A 510 -37.91 -1.77 46.70
C GLY A 510 -37.69 -1.82 48.23
N THR A 511 -37.89 -2.93 48.88
CA THR A 511 -37.64 -3.12 50.33
C THR A 511 -36.22 -3.63 50.59
N MET A 512 -35.64 -3.20 51.74
CA MET A 512 -34.32 -3.74 52.16
C MET A 512 -34.47 -5.15 52.73
N GLY A 513 -33.72 -6.07 52.14
CA GLY A 513 -33.69 -7.44 52.60
C GLY A 513 -32.28 -7.91 52.98
N SER A 514 -32.19 -9.04 53.70
CA SER A 514 -30.91 -9.69 53.94
C SER A 514 -31.02 -11.17 53.74
N ARG A 515 -29.95 -11.81 53.25
CA ARG A 515 -29.85 -13.23 53.04
C ARG A 515 -28.46 -13.75 53.37
N ILE A 516 -28.35 -14.97 53.82
CA ILE A 516 -27.10 -15.69 53.99
C ILE A 516 -26.84 -16.45 52.65
N ILE A 517 -25.68 -16.19 52.08
CA ILE A 517 -25.21 -16.87 50.84
C ILE A 517 -24.02 -17.76 51.17
N ASP A 518 -23.91 -18.88 50.51
CA ASP A 518 -22.73 -19.73 50.50
C ASP A 518 -21.79 -19.25 49.40
N CYS A 519 -20.55 -18.96 49.74
CA CYS A 519 -19.53 -18.48 48.79
C CYS A 519 -18.12 -18.75 49.29
N THR A 520 -17.12 -18.37 48.56
CA THR A 520 -15.72 -18.31 48.99
C THR A 520 -15.26 -16.87 49.03
N MET A 521 -14.21 -16.61 49.82
CA MET A 521 -13.64 -15.27 49.93
C MET A 521 -13.15 -14.76 48.57
N GLY A 522 -12.52 -15.64 47.76
CA GLY A 522 -12.05 -15.29 46.41
C GLY A 522 -13.18 -14.92 45.46
N ARG A 523 -14.32 -15.60 45.53
CA ARG A 523 -15.51 -15.25 44.71
C ARG A 523 -16.14 -13.94 45.15
N LEU A 524 -16.13 -13.61 46.45
CA LEU A 524 -16.57 -12.30 46.92
C LEU A 524 -15.72 -11.19 46.32
N LEU A 525 -14.40 -11.30 46.38
CA LEU A 525 -13.46 -10.34 45.81
C LEU A 525 -13.66 -10.19 44.28
N PHE A 526 -13.86 -11.30 43.58
CA PHE A 526 -14.09 -11.26 42.14
C PHE A 526 -15.42 -10.58 41.77
N ASN A 527 -16.48 -10.86 42.53
CA ASN A 527 -17.81 -10.25 42.26
C ASN A 527 -17.89 -8.77 42.67
N GLU A 528 -16.92 -8.22 43.42
CA GLU A 528 -16.83 -6.79 43.68
C GLU A 528 -16.56 -5.99 42.40
N ILE A 529 -15.78 -6.58 41.50
CA ILE A 529 -15.44 -6.02 40.19
C ILE A 529 -16.54 -6.26 39.18
N ILE A 530 -17.18 -7.40 39.21
CA ILE A 530 -18.19 -7.83 38.23
C ILE A 530 -19.54 -7.16 38.50
N LEU A 531 -20.15 -6.63 37.44
CA LEU A 531 -21.52 -6.11 37.49
C LEU A 531 -22.51 -7.21 37.83
N GLN A 532 -23.45 -6.93 38.76
CA GLN A 532 -24.32 -7.94 39.35
C GLN A 532 -25.66 -8.14 38.61
N ASP A 533 -25.76 -7.71 37.37
CA ASP A 533 -26.97 -7.73 36.52
C ASP A 533 -26.73 -8.36 35.14
N LEU A 534 -25.72 -9.22 35.02
CA LEU A 534 -25.36 -9.85 33.75
C LEU A 534 -26.30 -10.98 33.30
N GLY A 535 -27.17 -11.44 34.19
CA GLY A 535 -28.16 -12.47 33.88
C GLY A 535 -27.70 -13.92 34.03
N PHE A 536 -26.61 -14.17 34.76
CA PHE A 536 -26.22 -15.55 35.17
C PHE A 536 -27.09 -16.04 36.32
N VAL A 537 -27.66 -15.13 37.10
CA VAL A 537 -28.60 -15.41 38.18
C VAL A 537 -29.94 -14.78 37.86
N ASP A 538 -31.03 -15.57 37.93
CA ASP A 538 -32.39 -15.06 37.77
C ASP A 538 -32.80 -14.30 39.04
N ARG A 539 -32.76 -12.95 38.94
CA ARG A 539 -33.06 -12.04 40.05
C ARG A 539 -34.56 -11.77 40.22
N SER A 540 -35.40 -12.24 39.33
CA SER A 540 -36.87 -12.20 39.50
C SER A 540 -37.34 -13.17 40.59
N ASP A 541 -36.58 -14.22 40.89
CA ASP A 541 -36.82 -15.10 41.99
C ASP A 541 -36.43 -14.44 43.33
N PRO A 542 -37.35 -14.27 44.29
CA PRO A 542 -37.06 -13.70 45.62
C PRO A 542 -35.95 -14.42 46.37
N ASP A 543 -35.71 -15.67 46.04
CA ASP A 543 -34.68 -16.47 46.68
C ASP A 543 -33.26 -16.21 46.14
N ASN A 544 -33.13 -15.53 45.02
CA ASN A 544 -31.86 -15.33 44.29
C ASN A 544 -31.38 -13.89 44.30
N PHE A 545 -32.13 -12.93 44.88
CA PHE A 545 -31.87 -11.52 44.71
C PHE A 545 -30.51 -11.01 45.24
N LEU A 546 -29.88 -11.73 46.18
CA LEU A 546 -28.56 -11.40 46.77
C LEU A 546 -27.46 -12.42 46.44
N LYS A 547 -27.75 -13.46 45.62
CA LYS A 547 -26.70 -14.38 45.16
C LYS A 547 -25.65 -13.65 44.35
N LEU A 548 -24.40 -14.14 44.44
CA LEU A 548 -23.32 -13.63 43.60
C LEU A 548 -23.61 -13.94 42.13
N GLU A 549 -23.35 -13.03 41.25
CA GLU A 549 -23.52 -13.21 39.80
C GLU A 549 -22.60 -14.30 39.27
N VAL A 550 -21.38 -14.37 39.76
CA VAL A 550 -20.40 -15.39 39.43
C VAL A 550 -20.14 -16.25 40.65
N ASP A 551 -20.85 -17.39 40.76
CA ASP A 551 -20.68 -18.39 41.84
C ASP A 551 -20.18 -19.73 41.29
N PHE A 552 -19.27 -19.65 40.32
CA PHE A 552 -18.62 -20.80 39.69
C PHE A 552 -17.15 -20.52 39.45
N GLN A 553 -16.40 -21.59 39.24
CA GLN A 553 -14.98 -21.47 38.89
C GLN A 553 -14.82 -20.91 37.48
N CYS A 554 -14.02 -19.85 37.34
CA CYS A 554 -13.83 -19.13 36.09
C CYS A 554 -12.58 -19.59 35.35
N GLY A 555 -12.76 -20.28 34.24
CA GLY A 555 -11.74 -20.51 33.22
C GLY A 555 -11.92 -19.59 32.01
N LYS A 556 -11.13 -19.80 30.98
CA LYS A 556 -11.12 -18.95 29.77
C LYS A 556 -12.50 -18.84 29.10
N LYS A 557 -13.27 -19.92 29.05
CA LYS A 557 -14.63 -19.92 28.47
C LYS A 557 -15.59 -19.05 29.24
N GLN A 558 -15.59 -19.19 30.56
CA GLN A 558 -16.47 -18.46 31.47
C GLN A 558 -16.15 -16.96 31.45
N LEU A 559 -14.87 -16.59 31.44
CA LEU A 559 -14.45 -15.19 31.32
C LEU A 559 -14.94 -14.59 30.00
N LYS A 560 -14.82 -15.31 28.89
CA LYS A 560 -15.33 -14.84 27.60
C LYS A 560 -16.86 -14.61 27.66
N GLN A 561 -17.61 -15.53 28.29
CA GLN A 561 -19.06 -15.40 28.46
C GLN A 561 -19.44 -14.21 29.36
N ILE A 562 -18.70 -13.98 30.44
CA ILE A 562 -18.91 -12.83 31.33
C ILE A 562 -18.73 -11.53 30.55
N LEU A 563 -17.65 -11.40 29.78
CA LEU A 563 -17.38 -10.20 28.99
C LEU A 563 -18.40 -10.01 27.86
N ASP A 564 -18.81 -11.07 27.18
CA ASP A 564 -19.84 -11.02 26.15
C ASP A 564 -21.18 -10.53 26.72
N ARG A 565 -21.60 -11.05 27.88
CA ARG A 565 -22.77 -10.55 28.60
C ARG A 565 -22.62 -9.11 29.04
N CYS A 566 -21.45 -8.74 29.58
CA CYS A 566 -21.18 -7.38 30.01
C CYS A 566 -21.30 -6.38 28.85
N ILE A 567 -20.73 -6.70 27.69
CA ILE A 567 -20.85 -5.86 26.48
C ILE A 567 -22.31 -5.78 26.01
N SER A 568 -23.04 -6.89 26.03
CA SER A 568 -24.44 -6.93 25.58
C SER A 568 -25.38 -6.14 26.47
N VAL A 569 -25.15 -6.08 27.78
CA VAL A 569 -26.02 -5.40 28.73
C VAL A 569 -25.60 -3.94 28.95
N HIS A 570 -24.32 -3.67 29.13
CA HIS A 570 -23.81 -2.38 29.56
C HIS A 570 -23.02 -1.62 28.49
N GLY A 571 -22.71 -2.27 27.35
CA GLY A 571 -21.92 -1.67 26.30
C GLY A 571 -20.41 -1.70 26.53
N THR A 572 -19.67 -1.17 25.58
CA THR A 572 -18.19 -1.27 25.56
C THR A 572 -17.49 -0.44 26.63
N THR A 573 -18.02 0.74 26.98
CA THR A 573 -17.39 1.64 27.95
C THR A 573 -17.35 1.04 29.35
N LYS A 574 -18.48 0.50 29.84
CA LYS A 574 -18.54 -0.16 31.14
C LYS A 574 -17.72 -1.45 31.17
N THR A 575 -17.70 -2.20 30.07
CA THR A 575 -16.87 -3.39 29.96
C THR A 575 -15.38 -3.04 30.02
N ALA A 576 -14.96 -1.91 29.47
CA ALA A 576 -13.59 -1.43 29.58
C ALA A 576 -13.20 -1.15 31.04
N GLU A 577 -14.07 -0.53 31.83
CA GLU A 577 -13.86 -0.32 33.27
C GLU A 577 -13.71 -1.66 34.03
N VAL A 578 -14.54 -2.65 33.70
CA VAL A 578 -14.46 -4.01 34.30
C VAL A 578 -13.16 -4.72 33.90
N LEU A 579 -12.71 -4.54 32.66
CA LEU A 579 -11.45 -5.11 32.18
C LEU A 579 -10.21 -4.49 32.85
N ASP A 580 -10.27 -3.20 33.17
CA ASP A 580 -9.18 -2.48 33.82
C ASP A 580 -9.01 -2.86 35.31
N ASN A 581 -10.07 -3.30 35.98
CA ASN A 581 -10.07 -3.70 37.38
C ASN A 581 -9.73 -5.17 37.56
#